data_4f3a7924e1079f4383c0dbc9ec6aef31
#
_entry.id   4f3a7924e1079f4383c0dbc9ec6aef31
#
_cell.length_a   1.000
_cell.length_b   1.000
_cell.length_c   1.000
_cell.angle_alpha   90.00
_cell.angle_beta   90.00
_cell.angle_gamma   90.00
#
_symmetry.space_group_name_H-M   'P 1'
#
loop_
_entity.id
_entity.type
_entity.pdbx_description
1 polymer ?
#
loop_
_entity_poly.entity_id
_entity_poly.type
_entity_poly.pdbx_seq_one_letter_code
_entity_poly.pdbx_strand_id
1 'polypeptide(L)'
;MSKKRRRPEEEETSYWLSYSDMMAALLLIFILIISFTLMQSKSQYESKQAELDKQKEIIKEQEQLLKDQQEELDRIAGIRSDLVAALRDEFADSSLNVKVDEKTGAITFDASVLFDVADSDLKEEGKTFLKEFLPKYCKVLLDEKYRDYVSETVSYTHLTLPTI
;
A
#
# COMPACT_ATOMS: atom_id res chain seq x y z
N MET A 1 -68.97 19.28 -79.33
CA MET A 1 -67.71 18.92 -78.76
C MET A 1 -67.71 19.39 -77.28
N SER A 2 -67.97 18.48 -76.31
CA SER A 2 -68.06 18.81 -74.89
C SER A 2 -66.71 18.65 -74.20
N LYS A 3 -66.14 19.75 -73.74
CA LYS A 3 -64.85 19.80 -73.02
C LYS A 3 -65.09 19.45 -71.54
N LYS A 4 -64.80 18.19 -71.19
CA LYS A 4 -64.91 17.67 -69.84
C LYS A 4 -63.88 18.39 -68.94
N ARG A 5 -64.34 19.33 -68.06
CA ARG A 5 -63.53 19.94 -66.98
C ARG A 5 -63.12 18.84 -66.01
N ARG A 6 -61.80 18.57 -65.91
CA ARG A 6 -61.23 17.77 -64.83
C ARG A 6 -61.45 18.49 -63.49
N ARG A 7 -61.92 17.76 -62.48
CA ARG A 7 -62.20 18.27 -61.18
C ARG A 7 -60.89 18.50 -60.39
N PRO A 8 -60.77 19.58 -59.59
CA PRO A 8 -59.58 19.89 -58.85
C PRO A 8 -59.29 18.94 -57.64
N GLU A 9 -60.22 18.01 -57.33
CA GLU A 9 -60.09 17.09 -56.21
C GLU A 9 -59.00 15.99 -56.38
N GLU A 10 -58.57 15.67 -57.62
CA GLU A 10 -57.54 14.65 -57.87
C GLU A 10 -56.13 15.21 -57.61
N GLU A 11 -55.90 16.51 -57.66
CA GLU A 11 -54.58 17.13 -57.40
C GLU A 11 -54.33 17.28 -55.89
N GLU A 12 -55.37 17.60 -55.09
CA GLU A 12 -55.19 17.71 -53.62
C GLU A 12 -54.89 16.34 -52.98
N THR A 13 -55.54 15.27 -53.38
CA THR A 13 -55.30 13.93 -52.88
C THR A 13 -53.89 13.43 -53.20
N SER A 14 -53.37 13.77 -54.38
CA SER A 14 -51.97 13.43 -54.75
C SER A 14 -50.93 14.16 -53.89
N TYR A 15 -51.19 15.41 -53.52
CA TYR A 15 -50.30 16.19 -52.70
C TYR A 15 -50.23 15.66 -51.24
N TRP A 16 -51.36 15.31 -50.66
CA TRP A 16 -51.45 14.73 -49.33
C TRP A 16 -50.79 13.35 -49.24
N LEU A 17 -50.91 12.53 -50.31
CA LEU A 17 -50.27 11.22 -50.36
C LEU A 17 -48.75 11.33 -50.43
N SER A 18 -48.22 12.28 -51.20
CA SER A 18 -46.78 12.53 -51.32
C SER A 18 -46.20 13.11 -50.02
N TYR A 19 -46.95 13.96 -49.32
CA TYR A 19 -46.56 14.50 -47.99
C TYR A 19 -46.55 13.40 -46.93
N SER A 20 -47.54 12.54 -46.91
CA SER A 20 -47.62 11.40 -46.01
C SER A 20 -46.48 10.40 -46.20
N ASP A 21 -46.10 10.12 -47.44
CA ASP A 21 -44.97 9.23 -47.77
C ASP A 21 -43.61 9.82 -47.28
N MET A 22 -43.42 11.12 -47.50
CA MET A 22 -42.25 11.82 -47.02
C MET A 22 -42.16 11.85 -45.47
N MET A 23 -43.28 12.02 -44.77
CA MET A 23 -43.35 11.94 -43.33
C MET A 23 -43.09 10.52 -42.82
N ALA A 24 -43.60 9.50 -43.47
CA ALA A 24 -43.35 8.12 -43.13
C ALA A 24 -41.87 7.73 -43.31
N ALA A 25 -41.23 8.22 -44.37
CA ALA A 25 -39.79 8.02 -44.59
C ALA A 25 -38.94 8.67 -43.49
N LEU A 26 -39.25 9.90 -43.09
CA LEU A 26 -38.60 10.60 -42.00
C LEU A 26 -38.77 9.86 -40.67
N LEU A 27 -39.97 9.36 -40.39
CA LEU A 27 -40.26 8.60 -39.17
C LEU A 27 -39.47 7.29 -39.11
N LEU A 28 -39.34 6.58 -40.25
CA LEU A 28 -38.51 5.38 -40.34
C LEU A 28 -37.04 5.66 -40.07
N ILE A 29 -36.47 6.72 -40.65
CA ILE A 29 -35.09 7.13 -40.40
C ILE A 29 -34.92 7.46 -38.92
N PHE A 30 -35.85 8.16 -38.30
CA PHE A 30 -35.79 8.53 -36.88
C PHE A 30 -35.82 7.29 -35.98
N ILE A 31 -36.68 6.31 -36.25
CA ILE A 31 -36.74 5.03 -35.53
C ILE A 31 -35.41 4.27 -35.66
N LEU A 32 -34.81 4.24 -36.86
CA LEU A 32 -33.52 3.59 -37.08
C LEU A 32 -32.40 4.26 -36.28
N ILE A 33 -32.35 5.59 -36.24
CA ILE A 33 -31.37 6.33 -35.47
C ILE A 33 -31.52 6.04 -33.98
N ILE A 34 -32.75 6.09 -33.43
CA ILE A 34 -33.03 5.76 -32.05
C ILE A 34 -32.61 4.33 -31.72
N SER A 35 -32.99 3.36 -32.56
CA SER A 35 -32.63 1.96 -32.36
C SER A 35 -31.14 1.75 -32.35
N PHE A 36 -30.40 2.40 -33.27
CA PHE A 36 -28.95 2.35 -33.30
C PHE A 36 -28.31 2.96 -32.06
N THR A 37 -28.77 4.15 -31.61
CA THR A 37 -28.24 4.81 -30.43
C THR A 37 -28.52 4.03 -29.13
N LEU A 38 -29.69 3.41 -29.00
CA LEU A 38 -30.02 2.55 -27.88
C LEU A 38 -29.14 1.28 -27.85
N MET A 39 -28.90 0.66 -29.01
CA MET A 39 -28.03 -0.51 -29.11
C MET A 39 -26.59 -0.16 -28.73
N GLN A 40 -26.07 0.96 -29.21
CA GLN A 40 -24.73 1.44 -28.86
C GLN A 40 -24.61 1.80 -27.38
N SER A 41 -25.61 2.45 -26.82
CA SER A 41 -25.67 2.80 -25.39
C SER A 41 -25.66 1.55 -24.52
N LYS A 42 -26.46 0.53 -24.87
CA LYS A 42 -26.49 -0.74 -24.13
C LYS A 42 -25.12 -1.42 -24.10
N SER A 43 -24.45 -1.50 -25.24
CA SER A 43 -23.09 -2.08 -25.34
C SER A 43 -22.07 -1.33 -24.48
N GLN A 44 -22.15 0.01 -24.43
CA GLN A 44 -21.28 0.81 -23.56
C GLN A 44 -21.58 0.61 -22.08
N TYR A 45 -22.84 0.45 -21.69
CA TYR A 45 -23.19 0.13 -20.29
C TYR A 45 -22.65 -1.22 -19.86
N GLU A 46 -22.80 -2.25 -20.69
CA GLU A 46 -22.28 -3.59 -20.41
C GLU A 46 -20.74 -3.59 -20.27
N SER A 47 -20.02 -2.89 -21.15
CA SER A 47 -18.56 -2.78 -21.07
C SER A 47 -18.09 -2.02 -19.82
N LYS A 48 -18.76 -0.91 -19.48
CA LYS A 48 -18.46 -0.16 -18.25
C LYS A 48 -18.75 -0.96 -16.99
N GLN A 49 -19.84 -1.74 -16.99
CA GLN A 49 -20.16 -2.61 -15.86
C GLN A 49 -19.08 -3.68 -15.67
N ALA A 50 -18.63 -4.32 -16.76
CA ALA A 50 -17.56 -5.30 -16.70
C ALA A 50 -16.23 -4.69 -16.24
N GLU A 51 -15.94 -3.44 -16.62
CA GLU A 51 -14.76 -2.71 -16.14
C GLU A 51 -14.85 -2.37 -14.65
N LEU A 52 -16.03 -1.90 -14.20
CA LEU A 52 -16.27 -1.64 -12.78
C LEU A 52 -16.13 -2.89 -11.91
N ASP A 53 -16.60 -4.03 -12.41
CA ASP A 53 -16.49 -5.29 -11.67
C ASP A 53 -15.03 -5.76 -11.58
N LYS A 54 -14.24 -5.59 -12.64
CA LYS A 54 -12.78 -5.81 -12.60
C LYS A 54 -12.06 -4.86 -11.62
N GLN A 55 -12.43 -3.58 -11.62
CA GLN A 55 -11.84 -2.62 -10.69
C GLN A 55 -12.16 -2.97 -9.23
N LYS A 56 -13.40 -3.41 -8.94
CA LYS A 56 -13.76 -3.89 -7.60
C LYS A 56 -12.97 -5.12 -7.17
N GLU A 57 -12.71 -6.04 -8.09
CA GLU A 57 -11.88 -7.23 -7.82
C GLU A 57 -10.45 -6.83 -7.47
N ILE A 58 -9.84 -5.93 -8.27
CA ILE A 58 -8.50 -5.39 -8.01
C ILE A 58 -8.43 -4.67 -6.66
N ILE A 59 -9.43 -3.83 -6.35
CA ILE A 59 -9.50 -3.13 -5.05
C ILE A 59 -9.56 -4.14 -3.91
N LYS A 60 -10.37 -5.17 -4.02
CA LYS A 60 -10.48 -6.21 -3.00
C LYS A 60 -9.18 -6.98 -2.80
N GLU A 61 -8.46 -7.28 -3.88
CA GLU A 61 -7.15 -7.92 -3.83
C GLU A 61 -6.11 -7.00 -3.15
N GLN A 62 -6.12 -5.71 -3.50
CA GLN A 62 -5.24 -4.72 -2.85
C GLN A 62 -5.56 -4.53 -1.36
N GLU A 63 -6.83 -4.49 -0.97
CA GLU A 63 -7.25 -4.42 0.43
C GLU A 63 -6.77 -5.64 1.21
N GLN A 64 -6.87 -6.84 0.63
CA GLN A 64 -6.37 -8.06 1.25
C GLN A 64 -4.85 -8.00 1.44
N LEU A 65 -4.11 -7.60 0.40
CA LEU A 65 -2.66 -7.45 0.45
C LEU A 65 -2.22 -6.44 1.51
N LEU A 66 -2.92 -5.30 1.59
CA LEU A 66 -2.64 -4.28 2.62
C LEU A 66 -2.89 -4.82 4.03
N LYS A 67 -3.95 -5.62 4.21
CA LYS A 67 -4.25 -6.24 5.49
C LYS A 67 -3.16 -7.24 5.89
N ASP A 68 -2.74 -8.09 4.96
CA ASP A 68 -1.68 -9.07 5.21
C ASP A 68 -0.35 -8.37 5.55
N GLN A 69 -0.02 -7.28 4.86
CA GLN A 69 1.15 -6.45 5.17
C GLN A 69 1.04 -5.80 6.56
N GLN A 70 -0.14 -5.30 6.93
CA GLN A 70 -0.35 -4.72 8.25
C GLN A 70 -0.18 -5.75 9.37
N GLU A 71 -0.74 -6.95 9.21
CA GLU A 71 -0.58 -8.05 10.17
C GLU A 71 0.90 -8.44 10.30
N GLU A 72 1.66 -8.45 9.21
CA GLU A 72 3.10 -8.73 9.24
C GLU A 72 3.88 -7.62 9.98
N LEU A 73 3.56 -6.35 9.72
CA LEU A 73 4.17 -5.22 10.43
C LEU A 73 3.88 -5.26 11.93
N ASP A 74 2.64 -5.56 12.32
CA ASP A 74 2.24 -5.66 13.72
C ASP A 74 2.96 -6.84 14.41
N ARG A 75 3.17 -7.95 13.69
CA ARG A 75 3.96 -9.08 14.18
C ARG A 75 5.42 -8.70 14.40
N ILE A 76 6.05 -8.04 13.43
CA ILE A 76 7.46 -7.59 13.56
C ILE A 76 7.61 -6.58 14.70
N ALA A 77 6.67 -5.63 14.83
CA ALA A 77 6.67 -4.66 15.93
C ALA A 77 6.52 -5.34 17.30
N GLY A 78 5.68 -6.36 17.40
CA GLY A 78 5.52 -7.17 18.59
C GLY A 78 6.82 -7.91 18.98
N ILE A 79 7.44 -8.60 18.03
CA ILE A 79 8.71 -9.32 18.24
C ILE A 79 9.82 -8.35 18.67
N ARG A 80 9.90 -7.17 18.04
CA ARG A 80 10.85 -6.13 18.41
C ARG A 80 10.64 -5.66 19.85
N SER A 81 9.41 -5.40 20.25
CA SER A 81 9.08 -5.01 21.62
C SER A 81 9.48 -6.08 22.65
N ASP A 82 9.19 -7.34 22.33
CA ASP A 82 9.56 -8.48 23.16
C ASP A 82 11.09 -8.63 23.30
N LEU A 83 11.82 -8.44 22.19
CA LEU A 83 13.28 -8.47 22.17
C LEU A 83 13.88 -7.38 23.05
N VAL A 84 13.37 -6.14 22.95
CA VAL A 84 13.82 -5.01 23.78
C VAL A 84 13.54 -5.27 25.26
N ALA A 85 12.39 -5.84 25.58
CA ALA A 85 12.05 -6.24 26.95
C ALA A 85 13.00 -7.33 27.47
N ALA A 86 13.25 -8.37 26.67
CA ALA A 86 14.17 -9.45 27.05
C ALA A 86 15.62 -8.95 27.25
N LEU A 87 16.09 -8.01 26.40
CA LEU A 87 17.38 -7.37 26.60
C LEU A 87 17.43 -6.56 27.89
N ARG A 88 16.38 -5.79 28.18
CA ARG A 88 16.31 -5.02 29.42
C ARG A 88 16.35 -5.93 30.65
N ASP A 89 15.56 -6.99 30.66
CA ASP A 89 15.48 -7.92 31.76
C ASP A 89 16.83 -8.65 32.00
N GLU A 90 17.51 -9.10 30.94
CA GLU A 90 18.82 -9.77 31.04
C GLU A 90 19.90 -8.81 31.58
N PHE A 91 19.80 -7.51 31.27
CA PHE A 91 20.77 -6.52 31.75
C PHE A 91 20.38 -5.83 33.07
N ALA A 92 19.12 -5.89 33.51
CA ALA A 92 18.66 -5.32 34.76
C ALA A 92 19.35 -5.93 35.97
N ASP A 93 19.58 -7.25 35.95
CA ASP A 93 20.24 -8.00 37.01
C ASP A 93 21.76 -8.07 36.85
N SER A 94 22.33 -7.36 35.86
CA SER A 94 23.76 -7.38 35.62
C SER A 94 24.48 -6.23 36.39
N SER A 95 25.73 -6.47 36.76
CA SER A 95 26.63 -5.46 37.32
C SER A 95 27.05 -4.41 36.28
N LEU A 96 26.66 -4.62 35.02
CA LEU A 96 27.00 -3.76 33.90
C LEU A 96 26.08 -2.53 33.89
N ASN A 97 26.67 -1.33 33.92
CA ASN A 97 25.89 -0.10 33.78
C ASN A 97 25.50 0.17 32.34
N VAL A 98 24.51 -0.59 31.87
CA VAL A 98 24.02 -0.60 30.48
C VAL A 98 22.62 0.01 30.41
N LYS A 99 22.37 0.89 29.46
CA LYS A 99 21.04 1.47 29.19
C LYS A 99 20.51 0.92 27.89
N VAL A 100 19.31 0.37 27.94
CA VAL A 100 18.58 -0.12 26.74
C VAL A 100 17.50 0.90 26.40
N ASP A 101 17.53 1.46 25.21
CA ASP A 101 16.52 2.38 24.71
C ASP A 101 15.24 1.60 24.36
N GLU A 102 14.12 1.97 24.94
CA GLU A 102 12.84 1.27 24.79
C GLU A 102 12.27 1.33 23.37
N LYS A 103 12.60 2.38 22.61
CA LYS A 103 12.05 2.58 21.26
C LYS A 103 12.92 1.95 20.17
N THR A 104 14.22 2.04 20.32
CA THR A 104 15.18 1.60 19.31
C THR A 104 15.80 0.25 19.60
N GLY A 105 15.80 -0.19 20.87
CA GLY A 105 16.54 -1.36 21.33
C GLY A 105 18.06 -1.09 21.38
N ALA A 106 18.49 0.15 21.14
CA ALA A 106 19.89 0.50 21.20
C ALA A 106 20.43 0.37 22.62
N ILE A 107 21.58 -0.27 22.73
CA ILE A 107 22.29 -0.45 23.97
C ILE A 107 23.38 0.62 24.06
N THR A 108 23.34 1.41 25.12
CA THR A 108 24.34 2.44 25.40
C THR A 108 25.04 2.17 26.75
N PHE A 109 26.33 2.35 26.76
CA PHE A 109 27.17 2.25 27.92
C PHE A 109 28.25 3.36 27.89
N ASP A 110 28.87 3.63 29.02
CA ASP A 110 29.90 4.67 29.07
C ASP A 110 31.17 4.22 28.36
N ALA A 111 31.55 4.96 27.32
CA ALA A 111 32.76 4.66 26.53
C ALA A 111 34.06 4.72 27.35
N SER A 112 34.08 5.45 28.44
CA SER A 112 35.23 5.53 29.39
C SER A 112 35.57 4.19 30.03
N VAL A 113 34.61 3.26 30.06
CA VAL A 113 34.82 1.88 30.53
C VAL A 113 35.67 1.08 29.55
N LEU A 114 35.54 1.36 28.23
CA LEU A 114 36.22 0.62 27.21
C LEU A 114 37.59 1.20 26.83
N PHE A 115 37.67 2.53 26.71
CA PHE A 115 38.83 3.24 26.18
C PHE A 115 39.29 4.36 27.10
N ASP A 116 40.58 4.66 27.06
CA ASP A 116 41.13 5.89 27.65
C ASP A 116 40.89 7.08 26.71
N VAL A 117 41.01 8.29 27.27
CA VAL A 117 40.84 9.52 26.48
C VAL A 117 41.89 9.59 25.38
N ALA A 118 41.43 9.69 24.13
CA ALA A 118 42.25 9.73 22.92
C ALA A 118 43.07 8.45 22.64
N ASP A 119 42.69 7.32 23.21
CA ASP A 119 43.29 6.02 22.94
C ASP A 119 42.32 5.11 22.19
N SER A 120 42.86 4.26 21.33
CA SER A 120 42.12 3.24 20.55
C SER A 120 42.28 1.84 21.16
N ASP A 121 43.14 1.65 22.12
CA ASP A 121 43.37 0.38 22.76
C ASP A 121 42.37 0.12 23.90
N LEU A 122 41.84 -1.12 23.92
CA LEU A 122 40.90 -1.56 24.95
C LEU A 122 41.60 -1.68 26.33
N LYS A 123 41.05 -1.01 27.34
CA LYS A 123 41.43 -1.21 28.73
C LYS A 123 41.20 -2.65 29.17
N GLU A 124 41.91 -3.10 30.19
CA GLU A 124 41.67 -4.40 30.82
C GLU A 124 40.27 -4.50 31.44
N GLU A 125 39.78 -3.39 31.99
CA GLU A 125 38.38 -3.25 32.50
C GLU A 125 37.39 -3.40 31.35
N GLY A 126 37.65 -2.81 30.18
CA GLY A 126 36.85 -2.93 28.97
C GLY A 126 36.82 -4.35 28.42
N LYS A 127 37.95 -5.05 28.45
CA LYS A 127 38.01 -6.48 28.04
C LYS A 127 37.16 -7.35 28.96
N THR A 128 37.18 -7.07 30.27
CA THR A 128 36.38 -7.76 31.27
C THR A 128 34.89 -7.47 31.09
N PHE A 129 34.55 -6.22 30.85
CA PHE A 129 33.18 -5.79 30.52
C PHE A 129 32.65 -6.53 29.29
N LEU A 130 33.38 -6.55 28.21
CA LEU A 130 32.97 -7.23 26.97
C LEU A 130 32.83 -8.76 27.14
N LYS A 131 33.70 -9.38 27.92
CA LYS A 131 33.60 -10.80 28.24
C LYS A 131 32.33 -11.16 29.01
N GLU A 132 31.78 -10.26 29.80
CA GLU A 132 30.52 -10.44 30.49
C GLU A 132 29.32 -10.01 29.65
N PHE A 133 29.45 -8.94 28.90
CA PHE A 133 28.39 -8.35 28.05
C PHE A 133 28.02 -9.25 26.87
N LEU A 134 29.04 -9.67 26.08
CA LEU A 134 28.81 -10.39 24.82
C LEU A 134 28.04 -11.70 24.97
N PRO A 135 28.35 -12.57 25.97
CA PRO A 135 27.56 -13.79 26.13
C PRO A 135 26.10 -13.54 26.49
N LYS A 136 25.80 -12.55 27.32
CA LYS A 136 24.44 -12.18 27.69
C LYS A 136 23.69 -11.61 26.49
N TYR A 137 24.32 -10.71 25.75
CA TYR A 137 23.78 -10.10 24.55
C TYR A 137 23.48 -11.15 23.47
N CYS A 138 24.45 -11.99 23.15
CA CYS A 138 24.29 -13.06 22.17
C CYS A 138 23.24 -14.10 22.59
N LYS A 139 23.13 -14.41 23.89
CA LYS A 139 22.13 -15.32 24.41
C LYS A 139 20.71 -14.87 24.06
N VAL A 140 20.42 -13.58 24.21
CA VAL A 140 19.09 -13.03 23.88
C VAL A 140 18.89 -12.95 22.37
N LEU A 141 19.86 -12.43 21.60
CA LEU A 141 19.72 -12.28 20.16
C LEU A 141 19.64 -13.59 19.37
N LEU A 142 20.35 -14.62 19.84
CA LEU A 142 20.40 -15.93 19.18
C LEU A 142 19.34 -16.91 19.73
N ASP A 143 18.45 -16.44 20.60
CA ASP A 143 17.30 -17.22 21.02
C ASP A 143 16.44 -17.59 19.80
N GLU A 144 15.90 -18.81 19.77
CA GLU A 144 15.09 -19.31 18.67
C GLU A 144 13.93 -18.36 18.30
N LYS A 145 13.40 -17.63 19.27
CA LYS A 145 12.31 -16.67 19.08
C LYS A 145 12.72 -15.45 18.26
N TYR A 146 13.98 -15.02 18.36
CA TYR A 146 14.44 -13.73 17.80
C TYR A 146 15.42 -13.89 16.64
N ARG A 147 16.15 -15.00 16.61
CA ARG A 147 17.25 -15.24 15.64
C ARG A 147 16.89 -14.97 14.20
N ASP A 148 15.69 -15.36 13.77
CA ASP A 148 15.26 -15.23 12.37
C ASP A 148 14.89 -13.78 11.99
N TYR A 149 14.76 -12.88 12.98
CA TYR A 149 14.43 -11.47 12.81
C TYR A 149 15.65 -10.55 12.97
N VAL A 150 16.79 -11.09 13.44
CA VAL A 150 18.03 -10.33 13.62
C VAL A 150 18.94 -10.61 12.44
N SER A 151 19.06 -9.64 11.51
CA SER A 151 19.92 -9.78 10.34
C SER A 151 21.35 -9.34 10.61
N GLU A 152 21.55 -8.25 11.37
CA GLU A 152 22.88 -7.70 11.69
C GLU A 152 22.86 -6.90 12.99
N THR A 153 24.03 -6.78 13.59
CA THR A 153 24.28 -5.90 14.74
C THR A 153 25.36 -4.90 14.39
N VAL A 154 25.06 -3.60 14.54
CA VAL A 154 25.98 -2.52 14.21
C VAL A 154 26.45 -1.84 15.49
N SER A 155 27.77 -1.72 15.66
CA SER A 155 28.38 -0.98 16.77
C SER A 155 28.80 0.43 16.32
N TYR A 156 28.37 1.43 17.07
CA TYR A 156 28.78 2.82 16.85
C TYR A 156 29.62 3.30 18.03
N THR A 157 30.84 3.75 17.74
CA THR A 157 31.67 4.45 18.75
C THR A 157 31.58 5.95 18.47
N HIS A 158 30.88 6.69 19.33
CA HIS A 158 30.90 8.16 19.35
C HIS A 158 31.99 8.66 20.28
N LEU A 159 33.07 9.19 19.73
CA LEU A 159 33.93 10.11 20.45
C LEU A 159 33.27 11.49 20.43
N THR A 160 32.50 11.83 21.45
CA THR A 160 32.12 13.22 21.69
C THR A 160 33.35 13.98 22.17
N LEU A 161 34.01 14.70 21.27
CA LEU A 161 34.93 15.76 21.64
C LEU A 161 34.12 16.80 22.44
N PRO A 162 34.57 17.18 23.66
CA PRO A 162 33.91 18.27 24.35
C PRO A 162 34.07 19.54 23.49
N THR A 163 32.95 20.11 23.11
CA THR A 163 32.92 21.44 22.47
C THR A 163 33.35 22.44 23.53
N ILE A 164 34.47 23.08 23.27
CA ILE A 164 34.98 24.21 24.07
C ILE A 164 34.14 25.43 23.75
#